data_9b0eecc3c7199171064f88c6be6827dc
#
_entry.id   9b0eecc3c7199171064f88c6be6827dc
#
_cell.length_a   1.000
_cell.length_b   1.000
_cell.length_c   1.000
_cell.angle_alpha   90.00
_cell.angle_beta   90.00
_cell.angle_gamma   90.00
#
_symmetry.space_group_name_H-M   'P 1'
#
loop_
_entity.id
_entity.type
_entity.pdbx_description
1 polymer ?
#
loop_
_entity_poly.entity_id
_entity_poly.type
_entity_poly.pdbx_seq_one_letter_code
_entity_poly.pdbx_strand_id
1 'polypeptide(L)'
;MSNSKPRAPPLKDFKDEIFQSRLSAKYEEMYYLYNSIYHNEDMFNQFLDMIFSFYKNRSDSLKQLDNKRLQDPKWFCKNDSIGIQIYADKFAGNLRGIETKLDYLQELGVKFV
;
A
#
# COMPACT_ATOMS: atom_id res chain seq x y z
N MET A 1 3.74 -21.67 24.45
CA MET A 1 3.50 -20.78 23.31
C MET A 1 2.19 -21.19 22.67
N SER A 2 1.16 -20.40 22.86
CA SER A 2 -0.16 -20.66 22.28
C SER A 2 -0.08 -20.48 20.77
N ASN A 3 -0.09 -21.58 20.02
CA ASN A 3 -0.29 -21.60 18.57
C ASN A 3 -1.78 -21.34 18.27
N SER A 4 -2.27 -20.18 18.63
CA SER A 4 -3.58 -19.75 18.14
C SER A 4 -3.46 -19.49 16.65
N LYS A 5 -4.17 -20.28 15.85
CA LYS A 5 -4.32 -20.03 14.42
C LYS A 5 -4.80 -18.57 14.23
N PRO A 6 -4.21 -17.81 13.29
CA PRO A 6 -4.70 -16.49 12.97
C PRO A 6 -6.20 -16.54 12.66
N ARG A 7 -6.95 -15.58 13.18
CA ARG A 7 -8.37 -15.45 12.89
C ARG A 7 -8.55 -15.30 11.38
N ALA A 8 -9.52 -15.99 10.81
CA ALA A 8 -9.86 -15.82 9.40
C ALA A 8 -10.18 -14.32 9.13
N PRO A 9 -9.69 -13.74 8.04
CA PRO A 9 -9.96 -12.35 7.74
C PRO A 9 -11.47 -12.11 7.66
N PRO A 10 -11.99 -10.97 8.17
CA PRO A 10 -13.40 -10.62 8.13
C PRO A 10 -13.85 -10.23 6.71
N LEU A 11 -13.73 -11.17 5.77
CA LEU A 11 -13.97 -10.94 4.34
C LEU A 11 -15.44 -10.97 3.93
N LYS A 12 -16.35 -11.34 4.84
CA LYS A 12 -17.77 -11.60 4.51
C LYS A 12 -18.54 -10.39 3.98
N ASP A 13 -18.08 -9.20 4.26
CA ASP A 13 -18.76 -7.95 3.90
C ASP A 13 -18.18 -7.24 2.67
N PHE A 14 -17.13 -7.80 2.06
CA PHE A 14 -16.50 -7.23 0.89
C PHE A 14 -16.91 -7.96 -0.39
N LYS A 15 -17.59 -7.25 -1.29
CA LYS A 15 -18.01 -7.76 -2.60
C LYS A 15 -16.89 -7.82 -3.64
N ASP A 16 -15.72 -7.26 -3.35
CA ASP A 16 -14.58 -7.22 -4.28
C ASP A 16 -13.72 -8.48 -4.12
N GLU A 17 -13.90 -9.42 -5.02
CA GLU A 17 -13.20 -10.72 -5.02
C GLU A 17 -11.68 -10.57 -5.19
N ILE A 18 -11.24 -9.57 -5.96
CA ILE A 18 -9.80 -9.31 -6.19
C ILE A 18 -9.15 -8.84 -4.89
N PHE A 19 -9.78 -7.89 -4.20
CA PHE A 19 -9.28 -7.43 -2.90
C PHE A 19 -9.27 -8.55 -1.86
N GLN A 20 -10.34 -9.35 -1.79
CA GLN A 20 -10.44 -10.50 -0.90
C GLN A 20 -9.30 -11.51 -1.15
N SER A 21 -9.06 -11.87 -2.40
CA SER A 21 -8.00 -12.79 -2.79
C SER A 21 -6.61 -12.28 -2.40
N ARG A 22 -6.34 -10.99 -2.64
CA ARG A 22 -5.06 -10.35 -2.29
C ARG A 22 -4.84 -10.31 -0.79
N LEU A 23 -5.86 -9.92 -0.03
CA LEU A 23 -5.77 -9.87 1.44
C LEU A 23 -5.59 -11.28 2.02
N SER A 24 -6.36 -12.26 1.55
CA SER A 24 -6.25 -13.65 2.00
C SER A 24 -4.86 -14.22 1.75
N ALA A 25 -4.26 -13.94 0.60
CA ALA A 25 -2.92 -14.40 0.25
C ALA A 25 -1.81 -13.85 1.17
N LYS A 26 -2.04 -12.70 1.82
CA LYS A 26 -1.05 -12.03 2.67
C LYS A 26 -1.43 -12.02 4.16
N TYR A 27 -2.59 -12.50 4.50
CA TYR A 27 -3.13 -12.40 5.85
C TYR A 27 -2.28 -13.08 6.91
N GLU A 28 -1.87 -14.33 6.68
CA GLU A 28 -1.08 -15.09 7.64
C GLU A 28 0.30 -14.46 7.87
N GLU A 29 0.94 -14.01 6.79
CA GLU A 29 2.23 -13.31 6.86
C GLU A 29 2.10 -11.99 7.64
N MET A 30 1.08 -11.19 7.36
CA MET A 30 0.78 -9.94 8.07
C MET A 30 0.53 -10.18 9.55
N TYR A 31 -0.29 -11.16 9.88
CA TYR A 31 -0.59 -11.50 11.27
C TYR A 31 0.67 -11.91 12.02
N TYR A 32 1.46 -12.82 11.43
CA TYR A 32 2.70 -13.29 12.03
C TYR A 32 3.68 -12.13 12.29
N LEU A 33 3.94 -11.29 11.29
CA LEU A 33 4.87 -10.17 11.41
C LEU A 33 4.37 -9.13 12.43
N TYR A 34 3.09 -8.76 12.37
CA TYR A 34 2.51 -7.82 13.31
C TYR A 34 2.59 -8.33 14.75
N ASN A 35 2.16 -9.57 14.96
CA ASN A 35 2.14 -10.16 16.29
C ASN A 35 3.55 -10.42 16.87
N SER A 36 4.54 -10.69 16.02
CA SER A 36 5.92 -10.85 16.46
C SER A 36 6.53 -9.57 17.04
N ILE A 37 6.01 -8.39 16.65
CA ILE A 37 6.48 -7.09 17.12
C ILE A 37 5.61 -6.58 18.28
N TYR A 38 4.29 -6.59 18.10
CA TYR A 38 3.38 -5.89 19.01
C TYR A 38 2.69 -6.82 20.02
N HIS A 39 2.62 -8.14 19.77
CA HIS A 39 1.98 -9.14 20.65
C HIS A 39 0.56 -8.73 21.10
N ASN A 40 -0.22 -8.10 20.22
CA ASN A 40 -1.52 -7.52 20.53
C ASN A 40 -2.54 -7.80 19.41
N GLU A 41 -3.43 -8.74 19.66
CA GLU A 41 -4.43 -9.16 18.69
C GLU A 41 -5.52 -8.11 18.46
N ASP A 42 -5.90 -7.36 19.51
CA ASP A 42 -6.92 -6.30 19.38
C ASP A 42 -6.41 -5.16 18.49
N MET A 43 -5.15 -4.78 18.63
CA MET A 43 -4.53 -3.79 17.75
C MET A 43 -4.39 -4.31 16.31
N PHE A 44 -4.14 -5.59 16.12
CA PHE A 44 -4.13 -6.17 14.77
C PHE A 44 -5.52 -6.10 14.12
N ASN A 45 -6.59 -6.36 14.88
CA ASN A 45 -7.95 -6.20 14.38
C ASN A 45 -8.26 -4.74 13.98
N GLN A 46 -7.84 -3.76 14.78
CA GLN A 46 -7.96 -2.34 14.43
C GLN A 46 -7.15 -1.98 13.16
N PHE A 47 -5.98 -2.57 12.99
CA PHE A 47 -5.18 -2.41 11.77
C PHE A 47 -5.91 -2.96 10.53
N LEU A 48 -6.57 -4.11 10.64
CA LEU A 48 -7.40 -4.65 9.58
C LEU A 48 -8.59 -3.74 9.25
N ASP A 49 -9.29 -3.22 10.26
CA ASP A 49 -10.41 -2.29 10.07
C ASP A 49 -9.96 -1.01 9.34
N MET A 50 -8.74 -0.55 9.65
CA MET A 50 -8.14 0.57 8.95
C MET A 50 -7.86 0.24 7.47
N ILE A 51 -7.31 -0.94 7.16
CA ILE A 51 -7.10 -1.40 5.78
C ILE A 51 -8.43 -1.43 5.02
N PHE A 52 -9.48 -1.96 5.62
CA PHE A 52 -10.82 -2.01 5.01
C PHE A 52 -11.38 -0.61 4.75
N SER A 53 -11.24 0.29 5.71
CA SER A 53 -11.68 1.68 5.57
C SER A 53 -10.97 2.38 4.41
N PHE A 54 -9.66 2.26 4.30
CA PHE A 54 -8.88 2.84 3.21
C PHE A 54 -9.28 2.25 1.86
N TYR A 55 -9.48 0.94 1.78
CA TYR A 55 -9.91 0.32 0.53
C TYR A 55 -11.32 0.77 0.13
N LYS A 56 -12.25 0.85 1.08
CA LYS A 56 -13.62 1.34 0.83
C LYS A 56 -13.62 2.76 0.27
N ASN A 57 -12.78 3.63 0.82
CA ASN A 57 -12.67 5.03 0.44
C ASN A 57 -11.76 5.27 -0.78
N ARG A 58 -11.07 4.23 -1.28
CA ARG A 58 -10.22 4.33 -2.46
C ARG A 58 -11.07 4.59 -3.70
N SER A 59 -10.70 5.59 -4.51
CA SER A 59 -11.45 5.94 -5.72
C SER A 59 -11.49 4.80 -6.74
N ASP A 60 -12.54 4.73 -7.54
CA ASP A 60 -12.70 3.69 -8.56
C ASP A 60 -11.59 3.75 -9.62
N SER A 61 -11.11 4.94 -9.97
CA SER A 61 -9.99 5.10 -10.88
C SER A 61 -8.70 4.46 -10.35
N LEU A 62 -8.43 4.58 -9.05
CA LEU A 62 -7.28 3.94 -8.41
C LEU A 62 -7.46 2.42 -8.29
N LYS A 63 -8.68 1.94 -8.02
CA LYS A 63 -8.98 0.49 -8.03
C LYS A 63 -8.78 -0.12 -9.42
N GLN A 64 -9.19 0.58 -10.49
CA GLN A 64 -8.94 0.16 -11.87
C GLN A 64 -7.44 0.13 -12.19
N LEU A 65 -6.69 1.13 -11.74
CA LEU A 65 -5.24 1.17 -11.90
C LEU A 65 -4.56 0.00 -11.15
N ASP A 66 -5.01 -0.33 -9.94
CA ASP A 66 -4.50 -1.47 -9.18
C ASP A 66 -4.73 -2.79 -9.94
N ASN A 67 -5.91 -2.97 -10.53
CA ASN A 67 -6.23 -4.16 -11.32
C ASN A 67 -5.38 -4.25 -12.59
N LYS A 68 -5.16 -3.13 -13.28
CA LYS A 68 -4.25 -3.06 -14.43
C LYS A 68 -2.81 -3.44 -14.05
N ARG A 69 -2.32 -2.95 -12.92
CA ARG A 69 -0.98 -3.27 -12.40
C ARG A 69 -0.85 -4.72 -11.95
N LEU A 70 -1.92 -5.32 -11.45
CA LEU A 70 -1.93 -6.74 -11.11
C LEU A 70 -1.73 -7.64 -12.33
N GLN A 71 -2.28 -7.24 -13.49
CA GLN A 71 -2.09 -7.96 -14.76
C GLN A 71 -0.70 -7.76 -15.38
N ASP A 72 0.01 -6.71 -14.98
CA ASP A 72 1.35 -6.40 -15.42
C ASP A 72 2.28 -6.19 -14.20
N PRO A 73 2.76 -7.28 -13.56
CA PRO A 73 3.57 -7.19 -12.34
C PRO A 73 4.87 -6.39 -12.49
N LYS A 74 5.33 -6.18 -13.73
CA LYS A 74 6.54 -5.40 -14.04
C LYS A 74 6.23 -3.98 -14.52
N TRP A 75 5.04 -3.45 -14.22
CA TRP A 75 4.63 -2.11 -14.63
C TRP A 75 5.63 -1.01 -14.26
N PHE A 76 6.36 -1.17 -13.16
CA PHE A 76 7.36 -0.22 -12.66
C PHE A 76 8.73 -0.36 -13.32
N CYS A 77 8.98 -1.43 -14.09
CA CYS A 77 10.24 -1.67 -14.79
C CYS A 77 10.23 -1.14 -16.23
N LYS A 78 9.20 -0.39 -16.64
CA LYS A 78 9.08 0.14 -18.00
C LYS A 78 10.02 1.32 -18.23
N ASN A 79 10.40 1.55 -19.48
CA ASN A 79 11.29 2.65 -19.86
C ASN A 79 10.74 4.06 -19.52
N ASP A 80 9.44 4.17 -19.31
CA ASP A 80 8.77 5.41 -18.88
C ASP A 80 8.72 5.59 -17.36
N SER A 81 9.31 4.67 -16.60
CA SER A 81 9.36 4.68 -15.14
C SER A 81 10.65 5.35 -14.66
N ILE A 82 10.70 6.67 -14.75
CA ILE A 82 11.86 7.46 -14.33
C ILE A 82 11.79 7.69 -12.82
N GLY A 83 12.83 7.25 -12.11
CA GLY A 83 13.02 7.51 -10.69
C GLY A 83 14.13 8.52 -10.44
N ILE A 84 14.02 9.31 -9.40
CA ILE A 84 15.05 10.22 -8.92
C ILE A 84 15.26 10.05 -7.42
N GLN A 85 16.50 10.11 -6.99
CA GLN A 85 16.85 10.19 -5.57
C GLN A 85 17.33 11.60 -5.26
N ILE A 86 16.71 12.21 -4.25
CA ILE A 86 17.03 13.57 -3.82
C ILE A 86 17.30 13.62 -2.31
N TYR A 87 18.11 14.55 -1.90
CA TYR A 87 18.25 14.95 -0.50
C TYR A 87 17.31 16.14 -0.24
N ALA A 88 16.31 15.96 0.61
CA ALA A 88 15.27 16.96 0.84
C ALA A 88 15.83 18.34 1.22
N ASP A 89 16.81 18.36 2.12
CA ASP A 89 17.48 19.58 2.61
C ASP A 89 18.28 20.31 1.51
N LYS A 90 18.91 19.55 0.62
CA LYS A 90 19.72 20.09 -0.50
C LYS A 90 18.86 20.57 -1.65
N PHE A 91 17.82 19.81 -1.98
CA PHE A 91 16.98 20.07 -3.15
C PHE A 91 15.93 21.17 -2.90
N ALA A 92 15.33 21.18 -1.71
CA ALA A 92 14.18 22.03 -1.41
C ALA A 92 14.10 22.51 0.05
N GLY A 93 15.15 22.32 0.84
CA GLY A 93 15.24 22.73 2.23
C GLY A 93 14.54 21.78 3.22
N ASN A 94 13.37 21.27 2.89
CA ASN A 94 12.58 20.32 3.69
C ASN A 94 11.49 19.64 2.85
N LEU A 95 10.70 18.75 3.45
CA LEU A 95 9.63 18.03 2.73
C LEU A 95 8.56 18.97 2.15
N ARG A 96 8.21 20.05 2.86
CA ARG A 96 7.26 21.05 2.34
C ARG A 96 7.84 21.78 1.12
N GLY A 97 9.14 22.01 1.10
CA GLY A 97 9.83 22.56 -0.08
C GLY A 97 9.77 21.61 -1.28
N ILE A 98 9.86 20.28 -1.05
CA ILE A 98 9.68 19.29 -2.12
C ILE A 98 8.28 19.39 -2.72
N GLU A 99 7.24 19.56 -1.89
CA GLU A 99 5.87 19.74 -2.36
C GLU A 99 5.76 20.87 -3.39
N THR A 100 6.46 21.98 -3.20
CA THR A 100 6.49 23.09 -4.15
C THR A 100 7.22 22.79 -5.46
N LYS A 101 7.95 21.68 -5.54
CA LYS A 101 8.70 21.22 -6.72
C LYS A 101 8.03 20.07 -7.48
N LEU A 102 6.83 19.64 -7.05
CA LEU A 102 6.15 18.49 -7.67
C LEU A 102 5.82 18.74 -9.14
N ASP A 103 5.38 19.94 -9.51
CA ASP A 103 5.08 20.29 -10.91
C ASP A 103 6.32 20.18 -11.80
N TYR A 104 7.45 20.68 -11.32
CA TYR A 104 8.74 20.55 -11.99
C TYR A 104 9.17 19.10 -12.17
N LEU A 105 9.02 18.26 -11.14
CA LEU A 105 9.35 16.84 -11.21
C LEU A 105 8.41 16.11 -12.19
N GLN A 106 7.15 16.51 -12.22
CA GLN A 106 6.15 15.95 -13.15
C GLN A 106 6.50 16.33 -14.61
N GLU A 107 6.87 17.58 -14.88
CA GLU A 107 7.32 18.02 -16.21
C GLU A 107 8.56 17.25 -16.71
N LEU A 108 9.47 16.89 -15.79
CA LEU A 108 10.61 16.03 -16.10
C LEU A 108 10.23 14.56 -16.37
N GLY A 109 8.96 14.19 -16.15
CA GLY A 109 8.50 12.82 -16.31
C GLY A 109 8.90 11.89 -15.16
N VAL A 110 9.30 12.44 -14.01
CA VAL A 110 9.64 11.66 -12.81
C VAL A 110 8.38 11.00 -12.24
N LYS A 111 8.42 9.70 -12.02
CA LYS A 111 7.32 8.91 -11.45
C LYS A 111 7.60 8.42 -10.04
N PHE A 112 8.85 8.39 -9.64
CA PHE A 112 9.30 7.92 -8.32
C PHE A 112 10.33 8.89 -7.74
N VAL A 113 10.13 9.30 -6.51
CA VAL A 113 11.02 10.20 -5.74
C VAL A 113 11.43 9.52 -4.45
#